data_0479089ebbb3ee972027f5fb08143292
#
_entry.id   0479089ebbb3ee972027f5fb08143292
#
_cell.length_a   1.000
_cell.length_b   1.000
_cell.length_c   1.000
_cell.angle_alpha   90.00
_cell.angle_beta   90.00
_cell.angle_gamma   90.00
#
_symmetry.space_group_name_H-M   'P 1'
#
loop_
_entity.id
_entity.type
_entity.pdbx_description
1 polymer ?
#
loop_
_entity_poly.entity_id
_entity_poly.type
_entity_poly.pdbx_seq_one_letter_code
_entity_poly.pdbx_strand_id
1 'polypeptide(L)'
;MKNILKIIGNTPIVKLRQIVPDGCGEIYVKLEAYNPTGSKKDRMALSMILGAEKKGLLKKGMTVVEYSGGSTGAGLAFVCSIKGYNFRLVTADVFGKEKIDLMRSLGANLEIIKSSDGKINKELITEMIKKADEISNEPNTFFTNQLNNHDVIKGFIPLGEEILSQLNGKVDAVCDTVGTAGTLMGIAKAFKKAKSNCKVIAVEPSSSPILSKGIKGSHNVEGVGLGFVPKIYDA
;
A
#
# COMPACT_ATOMS: atom_id res chain seq x y z
N MET A 1 5.94 -7.19 -27.20
CA MET A 1 6.36 -7.68 -25.85
C MET A 1 5.30 -7.31 -24.82
N LYS A 2 4.97 -8.21 -23.88
CA LYS A 2 4.08 -7.85 -22.76
C LYS A 2 4.85 -6.91 -21.83
N ASN A 3 4.30 -5.75 -21.49
CA ASN A 3 4.88 -4.84 -20.50
C ASN A 3 4.88 -5.53 -19.13
N ILE A 4 6.00 -5.52 -18.44
CA ILE A 4 6.18 -6.16 -17.12
C ILE A 4 5.19 -5.64 -16.07
N LEU A 5 4.68 -4.41 -16.20
CA LEU A 5 3.63 -3.89 -15.31
C LEU A 5 2.34 -4.72 -15.34
N LYS A 6 2.13 -5.55 -16.39
CA LYS A 6 0.97 -6.44 -16.49
C LYS A 6 1.04 -7.67 -15.59
N ILE A 7 2.17 -7.92 -14.94
CA ILE A 7 2.30 -9.00 -13.96
C ILE A 7 1.88 -8.56 -12.56
N ILE A 8 1.64 -7.25 -12.34
CA ILE A 8 1.08 -6.76 -11.08
C ILE A 8 -0.37 -7.23 -10.97
N GLY A 9 -0.68 -7.87 -9.85
CA GLY A 9 -1.99 -8.44 -9.62
C GLY A 9 -2.14 -9.87 -10.13
N ASN A 10 -3.37 -10.33 -10.20
CA ASN A 10 -3.73 -11.73 -10.54
C ASN A 10 -2.91 -12.75 -9.74
N THR A 11 -2.68 -12.46 -8.48
CA THR A 11 -1.89 -13.29 -7.56
C THR A 11 -2.64 -14.56 -7.19
N PRO A 12 -1.94 -15.66 -6.85
CA PRO A 12 -2.60 -16.88 -6.40
C PRO A 12 -3.39 -16.69 -5.10
N ILE A 13 -4.43 -17.53 -4.94
CA ILE A 13 -5.09 -17.74 -3.66
C ILE A 13 -4.93 -19.21 -3.27
N VAL A 14 -4.60 -19.50 -2.02
CA VAL A 14 -4.35 -20.86 -1.55
C VAL A 14 -5.18 -21.16 -0.32
N LYS A 15 -5.72 -22.38 -0.25
CA LYS A 15 -6.43 -22.88 0.93
C LYS A 15 -5.42 -23.38 1.96
N LEU A 16 -5.54 -22.90 3.20
CA LEU A 16 -4.80 -23.43 4.32
C LEU A 16 -5.42 -24.77 4.76
N ARG A 17 -4.58 -25.75 5.10
CA ARG A 17 -5.05 -27.10 5.45
C ARG A 17 -4.60 -27.50 6.86
N GLN A 18 -3.29 -27.63 7.09
CA GLN A 18 -2.75 -28.22 8.31
C GLN A 18 -2.83 -27.34 9.54
N ILE A 19 -2.84 -26.01 9.38
CA ILE A 19 -2.85 -25.06 10.51
C ILE A 19 -4.27 -24.62 10.89
N VAL A 20 -5.28 -25.05 10.16
CA VAL A 20 -6.69 -24.75 10.44
C VAL A 20 -7.23 -25.85 11.35
N PRO A 21 -7.70 -25.54 12.59
CA PRO A 21 -8.26 -26.54 13.48
C PRO A 21 -9.51 -27.22 12.89
N ASP A 22 -9.75 -28.46 13.31
CA ASP A 22 -10.96 -29.20 12.91
C ASP A 22 -12.22 -28.46 13.37
N GLY A 23 -13.25 -28.48 12.53
CA GLY A 23 -14.52 -27.78 12.79
C GLY A 23 -14.53 -26.29 12.51
N CYS A 24 -13.39 -25.70 12.11
CA CYS A 24 -13.32 -24.32 11.63
C CYS A 24 -13.77 -24.19 10.17
N GLY A 25 -14.13 -22.97 9.77
CA GLY A 25 -14.38 -22.62 8.38
C GLY A 25 -13.14 -22.73 7.49
N GLU A 26 -13.33 -22.74 6.19
CA GLU A 26 -12.22 -22.76 5.24
C GLU A 26 -11.48 -21.42 5.23
N ILE A 27 -10.15 -21.46 5.39
CA ILE A 27 -9.30 -20.28 5.37
C ILE A 27 -8.47 -20.26 4.09
N TYR A 28 -8.53 -19.15 3.39
CA TYR A 28 -7.76 -18.88 2.18
C TYR A 28 -6.83 -17.71 2.37
N VAL A 29 -5.63 -17.77 1.76
CA VAL A 29 -4.64 -16.69 1.77
C VAL A 29 -4.40 -16.23 0.35
N LYS A 30 -4.61 -14.95 0.10
CA LYS A 30 -4.26 -14.28 -1.15
C LYS A 30 -2.78 -13.91 -1.11
N LEU A 31 -1.98 -14.52 -1.97
CA LEU A 31 -0.51 -14.43 -1.94
C LEU A 31 0.00 -13.16 -2.62
N GLU A 32 -0.19 -12.01 -1.99
CA GLU A 32 0.21 -10.71 -2.54
C GLU A 32 1.74 -10.51 -2.63
N ALA A 33 2.53 -11.37 -1.99
CA ALA A 33 3.99 -11.43 -2.17
C ALA A 33 4.41 -11.87 -3.58
N TYR A 34 3.50 -12.37 -4.40
CA TYR A 34 3.76 -12.70 -5.82
C TYR A 34 3.74 -11.47 -6.74
N ASN A 35 3.42 -10.28 -6.23
CA ASN A 35 3.67 -9.04 -6.99
C ASN A 35 5.18 -8.78 -7.15
N PRO A 36 5.61 -8.03 -8.17
CA PRO A 36 7.03 -7.84 -8.53
C PRO A 36 7.96 -7.40 -7.40
N THR A 37 7.50 -6.53 -6.49
CA THR A 37 8.33 -6.09 -5.34
C THR A 37 8.02 -6.87 -4.06
N GLY A 38 7.27 -7.98 -4.16
CA GLY A 38 6.89 -8.80 -3.02
C GLY A 38 5.75 -8.22 -2.19
N SER A 39 4.95 -7.31 -2.71
CA SER A 39 3.92 -6.61 -1.92
C SER A 39 2.67 -6.24 -2.71
N LYS A 40 1.51 -6.28 -2.05
CA LYS A 40 0.26 -5.71 -2.55
C LYS A 40 0.36 -4.22 -2.91
N LYS A 41 1.38 -3.51 -2.42
CA LYS A 41 1.59 -2.08 -2.68
C LYS A 41 1.92 -1.77 -4.14
N ASP A 42 2.38 -2.73 -4.92
CA ASP A 42 2.59 -2.58 -6.36
C ASP A 42 1.30 -2.19 -7.09
N ARG A 43 0.16 -2.73 -6.63
CA ARG A 43 -1.17 -2.41 -7.18
C ARG A 43 -1.50 -0.93 -7.01
N MET A 44 -1.32 -0.39 -5.81
CA MET A 44 -1.61 1.02 -5.56
C MET A 44 -0.60 1.94 -6.24
N ALA A 45 0.68 1.56 -6.27
CA ALA A 45 1.73 2.33 -6.95
C ALA A 45 1.37 2.49 -8.43
N LEU A 46 1.05 1.40 -9.13
CA LEU A 46 0.62 1.44 -10.53
C LEU A 46 -0.63 2.30 -10.70
N SER A 47 -1.62 2.15 -9.84
CA SER A 47 -2.88 2.89 -9.93
C SER A 47 -2.70 4.39 -9.72
N MET A 48 -1.87 4.81 -8.76
CA MET A 48 -1.59 6.23 -8.51
C MET A 48 -0.88 6.88 -9.71
N ILE A 49 0.10 6.19 -10.29
CA ILE A 49 0.83 6.70 -11.47
C ILE A 49 -0.10 6.79 -12.69
N LEU A 50 -0.84 5.72 -13.01
CA LEU A 50 -1.78 5.73 -14.14
C LEU A 50 -2.92 6.75 -13.95
N GLY A 51 -3.40 6.90 -12.72
CA GLY A 51 -4.40 7.90 -12.37
C GLY A 51 -3.91 9.33 -12.57
N ALA A 52 -2.67 9.61 -12.19
CA ALA A 52 -2.03 10.91 -12.37
C ALA A 52 -1.81 11.22 -13.85
N GLU A 53 -1.32 10.26 -14.64
CA GLU A 53 -1.18 10.40 -16.08
C GLU A 53 -2.52 10.70 -16.77
N LYS A 54 -3.56 9.93 -16.44
CA LYS A 54 -4.90 10.12 -17.00
C LYS A 54 -5.48 11.50 -16.68
N LYS A 55 -5.16 12.07 -15.53
CA LYS A 55 -5.60 13.40 -15.11
C LYS A 55 -4.70 14.52 -15.66
N GLY A 56 -3.61 14.20 -16.37
CA GLY A 56 -2.63 15.18 -16.86
C GLY A 56 -1.75 15.81 -15.77
N LEU A 57 -1.79 15.26 -14.55
CA LEU A 57 -1.01 15.73 -13.40
C LEU A 57 0.44 15.22 -13.44
N LEU A 58 0.68 14.09 -14.07
CA LEU A 58 2.00 13.51 -14.26
C LEU A 58 2.28 13.36 -15.77
N LYS A 59 3.39 13.96 -16.23
CA LYS A 59 3.81 13.97 -17.63
C LYS A 59 5.24 13.46 -17.74
N LYS A 60 5.63 13.00 -18.93
CA LYS A 60 6.99 12.54 -19.22
C LYS A 60 8.04 13.60 -18.81
N GLY A 61 9.10 13.17 -18.14
CA GLY A 61 10.16 14.04 -17.64
C GLY A 61 9.93 14.65 -16.26
N MET A 62 8.73 14.48 -15.68
CA MET A 62 8.46 14.89 -14.31
C MET A 62 9.08 13.92 -13.28
N THR A 63 9.27 14.40 -12.08
CA THR A 63 9.72 13.63 -10.91
C THR A 63 8.54 13.26 -10.05
N VAL A 64 8.41 11.98 -9.72
CA VAL A 64 7.44 11.49 -8.74
C VAL A 64 8.05 11.59 -7.35
N VAL A 65 7.28 12.02 -6.37
CA VAL A 65 7.69 12.17 -4.97
C VAL A 65 6.76 11.37 -4.06
N GLU A 66 7.32 10.69 -3.07
CA GLU A 66 6.56 10.06 -1.98
C GLU A 66 7.45 9.94 -0.73
N TYR A 67 6.85 9.73 0.44
CA TYR A 67 7.54 9.28 1.63
C TYR A 67 7.14 7.85 1.97
N SER A 68 8.10 7.01 2.31
CA SER A 68 7.81 5.62 2.71
C SER A 68 9.01 4.98 3.39
N GLY A 69 8.73 4.15 4.39
CA GLY A 69 9.73 3.26 5.01
C GLY A 69 9.85 1.88 4.36
N GLY A 70 9.09 1.58 3.28
CA GLY A 70 9.10 0.22 2.75
C GLY A 70 8.29 0.01 1.47
N SER A 71 7.30 -0.89 1.53
CA SER A 71 6.65 -1.48 0.34
C SER A 71 6.04 -0.47 -0.64
N THR A 72 5.51 0.67 -0.17
CA THR A 72 4.99 1.71 -1.08
C THR A 72 6.13 2.33 -1.89
N GLY A 73 7.26 2.63 -1.24
CA GLY A 73 8.45 3.15 -1.90
C GLY A 73 9.00 2.17 -2.94
N ALA A 74 9.08 0.88 -2.61
CA ALA A 74 9.53 -0.15 -3.54
C ALA A 74 8.60 -0.27 -4.76
N GLY A 75 7.28 -0.31 -4.54
CA GLY A 75 6.30 -0.37 -5.63
C GLY A 75 6.36 0.85 -6.55
N LEU A 76 6.49 2.07 -5.99
CA LEU A 76 6.65 3.29 -6.77
C LEU A 76 7.98 3.33 -7.52
N ALA A 77 9.10 2.93 -6.89
CA ALA A 77 10.39 2.84 -7.55
C ALA A 77 10.33 1.90 -8.76
N PHE A 78 9.73 0.71 -8.60
CA PHE A 78 9.52 -0.25 -9.67
C PHE A 78 8.68 0.34 -10.82
N VAL A 79 7.53 0.92 -10.52
CA VAL A 79 6.64 1.48 -11.55
C VAL A 79 7.29 2.67 -12.26
N CYS A 80 7.91 3.58 -11.53
CA CYS A 80 8.58 4.77 -12.07
C CYS A 80 9.74 4.38 -12.99
N SER A 81 10.59 3.42 -12.57
CA SER A 81 11.70 2.92 -13.37
C SER A 81 11.23 2.38 -14.73
N ILE A 82 10.15 1.58 -14.76
CA ILE A 82 9.63 1.01 -16.02
C ILE A 82 8.97 2.07 -16.92
N LYS A 83 8.33 3.07 -16.30
CA LYS A 83 7.64 4.14 -17.04
C LYS A 83 8.57 5.30 -17.43
N GLY A 84 9.82 5.29 -16.95
CA GLY A 84 10.82 6.33 -17.25
C GLY A 84 10.58 7.63 -16.48
N TYR A 85 10.02 7.57 -15.28
CA TYR A 85 9.94 8.70 -14.36
C TYR A 85 11.11 8.71 -13.39
N ASN A 86 11.62 9.89 -13.08
CA ASN A 86 12.46 10.06 -11.90
C ASN A 86 11.62 9.83 -10.64
N PHE A 87 12.20 9.19 -9.63
CA PHE A 87 11.51 8.98 -8.36
C PHE A 87 12.38 9.43 -7.20
N ARG A 88 11.91 10.42 -6.44
CA ARG A 88 12.50 10.88 -5.19
C ARG A 88 11.68 10.36 -4.03
N LEU A 89 12.34 9.62 -3.15
CA LEU A 89 11.70 8.97 -2.01
C LEU A 89 12.29 9.52 -0.71
N VAL A 90 11.46 10.11 0.11
CA VAL A 90 11.81 10.46 1.47
C VAL A 90 11.63 9.23 2.36
N THR A 91 12.71 8.80 3.00
CA THR A 91 12.75 7.66 3.92
C THR A 91 13.56 8.02 5.17
N ALA A 92 13.78 7.08 6.08
CA ALA A 92 14.59 7.33 7.28
C ALA A 92 15.55 6.18 7.56
N ASP A 93 16.61 6.46 8.30
CA ASP A 93 17.69 5.53 8.63
C ASP A 93 17.28 4.38 9.56
N VAL A 94 16.11 4.48 10.18
CA VAL A 94 15.54 3.44 11.08
C VAL A 94 14.84 2.30 10.35
N PHE A 95 14.56 2.48 9.05
CA PHE A 95 13.95 1.40 8.27
C PHE A 95 14.98 0.37 7.84
N GLY A 96 14.53 -0.88 7.66
CA GLY A 96 15.41 -1.99 7.33
C GLY A 96 16.30 -1.71 6.11
N LYS A 97 17.59 -1.99 6.24
CA LYS A 97 18.61 -1.76 5.20
C LYS A 97 18.22 -2.43 3.88
N GLU A 98 17.66 -3.63 3.94
CA GLU A 98 17.23 -4.41 2.77
C GLU A 98 16.14 -3.67 1.97
N LYS A 99 15.22 -2.98 2.67
CA LYS A 99 14.16 -2.17 2.02
C LYS A 99 14.76 -0.94 1.34
N ILE A 100 15.68 -0.26 2.03
CA ILE A 100 16.38 0.91 1.49
C ILE A 100 17.19 0.51 0.26
N ASP A 101 17.93 -0.59 0.32
CA ASP A 101 18.76 -1.08 -0.78
C ASP A 101 17.88 -1.54 -1.97
N LEU A 102 16.75 -2.19 -1.71
CA LEU A 102 15.78 -2.53 -2.76
C LEU A 102 15.25 -1.28 -3.47
N MET A 103 14.80 -0.27 -2.73
CA MET A 103 14.30 0.96 -3.33
C MET A 103 15.36 1.67 -4.17
N ARG A 104 16.61 1.70 -3.69
CA ARG A 104 17.75 2.26 -4.42
C ARG A 104 18.08 1.46 -5.70
N SER A 105 18.09 0.13 -5.62
CA SER A 105 18.36 -0.75 -6.77
C SER A 105 17.31 -0.64 -7.86
N LEU A 106 16.08 -0.27 -7.49
CA LEU A 106 14.97 0.02 -8.42
C LEU A 106 15.02 1.44 -8.99
N GLY A 107 16.05 2.22 -8.68
CA GLY A 107 16.29 3.54 -9.26
C GLY A 107 15.71 4.73 -8.46
N ALA A 108 15.27 4.51 -7.21
CA ALA A 108 14.83 5.62 -6.37
C ALA A 108 16.02 6.49 -5.92
N ASN A 109 15.87 7.81 -6.03
CA ASN A 109 16.74 8.78 -5.38
C ASN A 109 16.23 9.00 -3.95
N LEU A 110 17.05 8.64 -2.96
CA LEU A 110 16.65 8.59 -1.56
C LEU A 110 17.06 9.85 -0.79
N GLU A 111 16.09 10.49 -0.18
CA GLU A 111 16.26 11.52 0.85
C GLU A 111 16.11 10.86 2.22
N ILE A 112 17.22 10.63 2.92
CA ILE A 112 17.21 9.90 4.19
C ILE A 112 17.17 10.88 5.36
N ILE A 113 16.08 10.83 6.12
CA ILE A 113 15.90 11.58 7.37
C ILE A 113 16.59 10.79 8.49
N LYS A 114 17.37 11.47 9.31
CA LYS A 114 18.01 10.87 10.49
C LYS A 114 17.03 10.86 11.66
N SER A 115 16.79 9.69 12.25
CA SER A 115 16.02 9.59 13.49
C SER A 115 16.85 10.11 14.66
N SER A 116 16.21 10.85 15.55
CA SER A 116 16.86 11.40 16.75
C SER A 116 17.12 10.34 17.84
N ASP A 117 16.30 9.28 17.86
CA ASP A 117 16.29 8.25 18.90
C ASP A 117 16.40 6.81 18.35
N GLY A 118 16.62 6.66 17.04
CA GLY A 118 16.70 5.37 16.36
C GLY A 118 15.36 4.61 16.30
N LYS A 119 14.23 5.30 16.47
CA LYS A 119 12.89 4.70 16.48
C LYS A 119 11.95 5.35 15.48
N ILE A 120 10.95 4.58 15.06
CA ILE A 120 9.83 5.10 14.27
C ILE A 120 8.85 5.75 15.24
N ASN A 121 8.78 7.07 15.22
CA ASN A 121 7.88 7.87 16.04
C ASN A 121 7.08 8.86 15.19
N LYS A 122 6.15 9.59 15.82
CA LYS A 122 5.29 10.56 15.14
C LYS A 122 6.10 11.71 14.54
N GLU A 123 7.09 12.17 15.26
CA GLU A 123 7.96 13.29 14.91
C GLU A 123 8.72 12.97 13.61
N LEU A 124 9.34 11.79 13.52
CA LEU A 124 10.04 11.32 12.33
C LEU A 124 9.11 11.23 11.11
N ILE A 125 7.93 10.62 11.29
CA ILE A 125 6.95 10.51 10.19
C ILE A 125 6.47 11.89 9.75
N THR A 126 6.25 12.82 10.68
CA THR A 126 5.86 14.19 10.36
C THR A 126 6.95 14.90 9.57
N GLU A 127 8.21 14.72 9.94
CA GLU A 127 9.36 15.30 9.23
C GLU A 127 9.48 14.71 7.81
N MET A 128 9.31 13.40 7.65
CA MET A 128 9.29 12.75 6.33
C MET A 128 8.17 13.32 5.45
N ILE A 129 6.96 13.49 5.99
CA ILE A 129 5.82 14.08 5.27
C ILE A 129 6.14 15.51 4.84
N LYS A 130 6.64 16.32 5.78
CA LYS A 130 7.01 17.72 5.51
C LYS A 130 8.08 17.81 4.42
N LYS A 131 9.11 16.96 4.49
CA LYS A 131 10.18 16.92 3.48
C LYS A 131 9.63 16.52 2.10
N ALA A 132 8.74 15.54 2.03
CA ALA A 132 8.10 15.16 0.77
C ALA A 132 7.23 16.29 0.20
N ASP A 133 6.52 17.01 1.05
CA ASP A 133 5.72 18.18 0.68
C ASP A 133 6.60 19.32 0.16
N GLU A 134 7.72 19.62 0.83
CA GLU A 134 8.71 20.61 0.37
C GLU A 134 9.21 20.28 -1.04
N ILE A 135 9.62 19.02 -1.27
CA ILE A 135 10.08 18.56 -2.59
C ILE A 135 8.96 18.66 -3.63
N SER A 136 7.72 18.40 -3.23
CA SER A 136 6.58 18.43 -4.15
C SER A 136 6.28 19.83 -4.69
N ASN A 137 6.76 20.88 -4.04
CA ASN A 137 6.64 22.26 -4.48
C ASN A 137 7.72 22.66 -5.52
N GLU A 138 8.69 21.78 -5.79
CA GLU A 138 9.67 22.01 -6.86
C GLU A 138 9.01 21.89 -8.25
N PRO A 139 9.48 22.63 -9.26
CA PRO A 139 8.94 22.52 -10.61
C PRO A 139 8.99 21.10 -11.17
N ASN A 140 7.98 20.71 -11.94
CA ASN A 140 7.90 19.39 -12.58
C ASN A 140 7.94 18.20 -11.61
N THR A 141 7.39 18.35 -10.42
CA THR A 141 7.19 17.27 -9.46
C THR A 141 5.72 16.89 -9.32
N PHE A 142 5.47 15.64 -8.93
CA PHE A 142 4.16 15.10 -8.61
C PHE A 142 4.24 14.27 -7.33
N PHE A 143 3.54 14.71 -6.28
CA PHE A 143 3.43 13.98 -5.03
C PHE A 143 2.29 12.95 -5.10
N THR A 144 2.61 11.67 -4.96
CA THR A 144 1.61 10.59 -5.01
C THR A 144 0.67 10.60 -3.81
N ASN A 145 1.13 11.04 -2.62
CA ASN A 145 0.36 11.27 -1.40
C ASN A 145 -0.56 10.11 -1.03
N GLN A 146 0.03 8.96 -0.73
CA GLN A 146 -0.66 7.68 -0.54
C GLN A 146 -1.78 7.70 0.51
N LEU A 147 -1.74 8.62 1.48
CA LEU A 147 -2.75 8.71 2.54
C LEU A 147 -4.02 9.46 2.12
N ASN A 148 -3.93 10.29 1.08
CA ASN A 148 -5.04 11.14 0.64
C ASN A 148 -5.45 10.86 -0.82
N ASN A 149 -4.74 10.00 -1.53
CA ASN A 149 -4.97 9.74 -2.95
C ASN A 149 -6.00 8.63 -3.15
N HIS A 150 -7.19 8.97 -3.64
CA HIS A 150 -8.26 7.99 -3.92
C HIS A 150 -7.92 6.97 -5.03
N ASP A 151 -6.88 7.20 -5.84
CA ASP A 151 -6.42 6.20 -6.80
C ASP A 151 -5.78 4.98 -6.12
N VAL A 152 -5.37 5.10 -4.84
CA VAL A 152 -5.00 3.96 -3.98
C VAL A 152 -6.13 2.93 -3.90
N ILE A 153 -7.35 3.37 -3.64
CA ILE A 153 -8.53 2.49 -3.57
C ILE A 153 -8.76 1.80 -4.92
N LYS A 154 -8.66 2.55 -6.03
CA LYS A 154 -8.85 2.00 -7.38
C LYS A 154 -7.86 0.88 -7.70
N GLY A 155 -6.62 0.98 -7.18
CA GLY A 155 -5.60 -0.05 -7.36
C GLY A 155 -5.95 -1.39 -6.70
N PHE A 156 -6.81 -1.37 -5.69
CA PHE A 156 -7.22 -2.58 -4.97
C PHE A 156 -8.61 -3.12 -5.34
N ILE A 157 -9.39 -2.42 -6.17
CA ILE A 157 -10.64 -2.98 -6.71
C ILE A 157 -10.40 -4.31 -7.43
N PRO A 158 -9.38 -4.43 -8.34
CA PRO A 158 -9.07 -5.70 -8.99
C PRO A 158 -8.74 -6.83 -8.01
N LEU A 159 -8.14 -6.54 -6.86
CA LEU A 159 -7.87 -7.55 -5.83
C LEU A 159 -9.17 -8.19 -5.30
N GLY A 160 -10.19 -7.39 -5.03
CA GLY A 160 -11.50 -7.90 -4.63
C GLY A 160 -12.19 -8.68 -5.76
N GLU A 161 -12.10 -8.22 -7.00
CA GLU A 161 -12.64 -8.92 -8.17
C GLU A 161 -11.92 -10.28 -8.40
N GLU A 162 -10.60 -10.34 -8.21
CA GLU A 162 -9.81 -11.58 -8.27
C GLU A 162 -10.26 -12.57 -7.18
N ILE A 163 -10.43 -12.14 -5.93
CA ILE A 163 -10.88 -12.99 -4.82
C ILE A 163 -12.24 -13.61 -5.15
N LEU A 164 -13.20 -12.81 -5.59
CA LEU A 164 -14.53 -13.30 -5.98
C LEU A 164 -14.45 -14.31 -7.13
N SER A 165 -13.65 -14.03 -8.15
CA SER A 165 -13.47 -14.91 -9.29
C SER A 165 -12.80 -16.24 -8.90
N GLN A 166 -11.71 -16.19 -8.12
CA GLN A 166 -10.93 -17.37 -7.74
C GLN A 166 -11.67 -18.29 -6.76
N LEU A 167 -12.61 -17.75 -5.99
CA LEU A 167 -13.45 -18.51 -5.05
C LEU A 167 -14.90 -18.69 -5.54
N ASN A 168 -15.18 -18.43 -6.85
CA ASN A 168 -16.51 -18.56 -7.46
C ASN A 168 -17.60 -17.80 -6.67
N GLY A 169 -17.26 -16.66 -6.12
CA GLY A 169 -18.15 -15.81 -5.31
C GLY A 169 -18.43 -16.33 -3.89
N LYS A 170 -17.89 -17.47 -3.51
CA LYS A 170 -18.11 -18.09 -2.19
C LYS A 170 -17.10 -17.54 -1.17
N VAL A 171 -17.43 -16.38 -0.60
CA VAL A 171 -16.59 -15.69 0.40
C VAL A 171 -17.51 -15.12 1.47
N ASP A 172 -17.40 -15.62 2.69
CA ASP A 172 -18.21 -15.17 3.83
C ASP A 172 -17.58 -13.95 4.52
N ALA A 173 -16.24 -13.93 4.60
CA ALA A 173 -15.50 -12.83 5.20
C ALA A 173 -14.13 -12.65 4.55
N VAL A 174 -13.69 -11.39 4.46
CA VAL A 174 -12.30 -11.01 4.12
C VAL A 174 -11.77 -10.14 5.25
N CYS A 175 -10.56 -10.41 5.70
CA CYS A 175 -9.87 -9.57 6.67
C CYS A 175 -8.51 -9.12 6.14
N ASP A 176 -8.13 -7.88 6.46
CA ASP A 176 -6.80 -7.35 6.19
C ASP A 176 -6.43 -6.29 7.23
N THR A 177 -5.14 -6.11 7.43
CA THR A 177 -4.61 -5.08 8.33
C THR A 177 -4.72 -3.69 7.69
N VAL A 178 -5.00 -2.68 8.52
CA VAL A 178 -5.18 -1.30 8.03
C VAL A 178 -3.92 -0.47 8.22
N GLY A 179 -3.31 -0.08 7.09
CA GLY A 179 -2.35 1.02 6.99
C GLY A 179 -3.03 2.23 6.38
N THR A 180 -2.94 2.43 5.07
CA THR A 180 -3.65 3.51 4.35
C THR A 180 -5.15 3.28 4.20
N ALA A 181 -5.70 2.14 4.59
CA ALA A 181 -7.04 1.62 4.35
C ALA A 181 -7.36 1.24 2.88
N GLY A 182 -6.51 1.60 1.93
CA GLY A 182 -6.79 1.41 0.50
C GLY A 182 -7.14 -0.01 0.09
N THR A 183 -6.50 -1.02 0.68
CA THR A 183 -6.76 -2.44 0.39
C THR A 183 -8.19 -2.83 0.72
N LEU A 184 -8.60 -2.62 1.97
CA LEU A 184 -9.95 -2.97 2.43
C LEU A 184 -11.02 -2.17 1.68
N MET A 185 -10.80 -0.86 1.47
CA MET A 185 -11.75 -0.03 0.73
C MET A 185 -11.88 -0.46 -0.74
N GLY A 186 -10.80 -0.92 -1.36
CA GLY A 186 -10.84 -1.45 -2.73
C GLY A 186 -11.62 -2.77 -2.80
N ILE A 187 -11.34 -3.70 -1.89
CA ILE A 187 -12.04 -4.98 -1.77
C ILE A 187 -13.54 -4.72 -1.48
N ALA A 188 -13.87 -3.87 -0.52
CA ALA A 188 -15.24 -3.51 -0.18
C ALA A 188 -16.01 -2.96 -1.38
N LYS A 189 -15.39 -2.08 -2.19
CA LYS A 189 -15.99 -1.56 -3.42
C LYS A 189 -16.25 -2.66 -4.46
N ALA A 190 -15.33 -3.60 -4.65
CA ALA A 190 -15.52 -4.73 -5.56
C ALA A 190 -16.67 -5.62 -5.10
N PHE A 191 -16.73 -5.94 -3.81
CA PHE A 191 -17.76 -6.80 -3.24
C PHE A 191 -19.15 -6.14 -3.26
N LYS A 192 -19.22 -4.84 -2.94
CA LYS A 192 -20.46 -4.06 -3.06
C LYS A 192 -20.99 -4.04 -4.50
N LYS A 193 -20.09 -3.82 -5.49
CA LYS A 193 -20.44 -3.86 -6.92
C LYS A 193 -20.99 -5.23 -7.35
N ALA A 194 -20.41 -6.31 -6.82
CA ALA A 194 -20.84 -7.69 -7.06
C ALA A 194 -22.09 -8.09 -6.24
N LYS A 195 -22.64 -7.21 -5.40
CA LYS A 195 -23.73 -7.50 -4.46
C LYS A 195 -23.43 -8.69 -3.55
N SER A 196 -22.17 -8.86 -3.15
CA SER A 196 -21.73 -9.91 -2.23
C SER A 196 -22.13 -9.55 -0.79
N ASN A 197 -22.58 -10.55 -0.03
CA ASN A 197 -22.89 -10.42 1.42
C ASN A 197 -21.65 -10.63 2.30
N CYS A 198 -20.45 -10.71 1.70
CA CYS A 198 -19.20 -10.91 2.40
C CYS A 198 -18.93 -9.80 3.42
N LYS A 199 -18.53 -10.20 4.63
CA LYS A 199 -18.08 -9.27 5.65
C LYS A 199 -16.64 -8.82 5.35
N VAL A 200 -16.41 -7.52 5.31
CA VAL A 200 -15.06 -6.94 5.16
C VAL A 200 -14.60 -6.45 6.53
N ILE A 201 -13.54 -7.07 7.06
CA ILE A 201 -13.13 -6.92 8.45
C ILE A 201 -11.76 -6.22 8.50
N ALA A 202 -11.72 -5.06 9.15
CA ALA A 202 -10.48 -4.34 9.43
C ALA A 202 -9.76 -4.97 10.64
N VAL A 203 -8.45 -5.21 10.49
CA VAL A 203 -7.59 -5.69 11.57
C VAL A 203 -6.61 -4.60 11.94
N GLU A 204 -6.48 -4.33 13.23
CA GLU A 204 -5.55 -3.33 13.77
C GLU A 204 -4.80 -3.87 15.00
N PRO A 205 -3.64 -3.30 15.37
CA PRO A 205 -2.91 -3.73 16.56
C PRO A 205 -3.75 -3.52 17.83
N SER A 206 -3.85 -4.53 18.67
CA SER A 206 -4.63 -4.46 19.93
C SER A 206 -4.11 -3.39 20.91
N SER A 207 -2.83 -3.05 20.82
CA SER A 207 -2.21 -1.96 21.60
C SER A 207 -2.47 -0.57 21.02
N SER A 208 -3.01 -0.46 19.78
CA SER A 208 -3.35 0.81 19.13
C SER A 208 -4.68 0.69 18.37
N PRO A 209 -5.80 0.41 19.06
CA PRO A 209 -7.10 0.16 18.45
C PRO A 209 -7.80 1.48 18.09
N ILE A 210 -7.23 2.21 17.13
CA ILE A 210 -7.70 3.55 16.75
C ILE A 210 -9.03 3.50 15.99
N LEU A 211 -9.23 2.47 15.14
CA LEU A 211 -10.44 2.34 14.34
C LEU A 211 -11.63 1.88 15.18
N SER A 212 -11.42 0.92 16.08
CA SER A 212 -12.50 0.31 16.87
C SER A 212 -12.79 1.06 18.18
N LYS A 213 -11.78 1.70 18.80
CA LYS A 213 -11.91 2.30 20.13
C LYS A 213 -11.46 3.76 20.20
N GLY A 214 -10.91 4.34 19.14
CA GLY A 214 -10.33 5.68 19.19
C GLY A 214 -9.04 5.80 20.03
N ILE A 215 -8.47 4.67 20.48
CA ILE A 215 -7.31 4.64 21.38
C ILE A 215 -6.05 4.52 20.56
N LYS A 216 -5.11 5.42 20.81
CA LYS A 216 -3.78 5.44 20.21
C LYS A 216 -2.77 4.81 21.14
N GLY A 217 -1.91 3.94 20.62
CA GLY A 217 -0.84 3.29 21.38
C GLY A 217 0.38 2.99 20.51
N SER A 218 1.38 2.36 21.11
CA SER A 218 2.60 1.93 20.42
C SER A 218 2.53 0.46 20.01
N HIS A 219 3.11 0.12 18.87
CA HIS A 219 3.27 -1.25 18.39
C HIS A 219 4.46 -1.37 17.43
N ASN A 220 4.94 -2.59 17.21
CA ASN A 220 6.09 -2.89 16.35
C ASN A 220 5.66 -3.52 14.99
N VAL A 221 4.39 -3.41 14.60
CA VAL A 221 3.90 -3.97 13.33
C VAL A 221 4.08 -2.93 12.24
N GLU A 222 4.97 -3.20 11.29
CA GLU A 222 5.28 -2.27 10.20
C GLU A 222 4.14 -2.18 9.17
N GLY A 223 3.92 -0.96 8.66
CA GLY A 223 3.00 -0.68 7.54
C GLY A 223 1.51 -0.70 7.90
N VAL A 224 1.16 -0.80 9.19
CA VAL A 224 -0.22 -0.77 9.69
C VAL A 224 -0.30 0.10 10.94
N GLY A 225 -1.53 0.44 11.37
CA GLY A 225 -1.73 1.11 12.65
C GLY A 225 -1.06 2.48 12.74
N LEU A 226 -1.34 3.39 11.82
CA LEU A 226 -0.68 4.71 11.69
C LEU A 226 -0.92 5.67 12.88
N GLY A 227 -1.73 5.26 13.88
CA GLY A 227 -2.07 6.09 15.03
C GLY A 227 -3.07 7.21 14.73
N PHE A 228 -3.71 7.16 13.57
CA PHE A 228 -4.84 8.01 13.16
C PHE A 228 -5.72 7.25 12.15
N VAL A 229 -6.96 7.69 11.99
CA VAL A 229 -7.88 7.15 10.98
C VAL A 229 -7.51 7.72 9.62
N PRO A 230 -7.14 6.90 8.61
CA PRO A 230 -6.84 7.39 7.28
C PRO A 230 -8.06 8.08 6.64
N LYS A 231 -7.85 9.19 5.93
CA LYS A 231 -8.95 9.94 5.30
C LYS A 231 -9.76 9.16 4.26
N ILE A 232 -9.16 8.15 3.66
CA ILE A 232 -9.82 7.30 2.66
C ILE A 232 -10.57 6.11 3.29
N TYR A 233 -10.50 5.94 4.62
CA TYR A 233 -11.24 4.92 5.35
C TYR A 233 -12.72 5.35 5.49
N ASP A 234 -13.62 4.42 5.18
CA ASP A 234 -15.08 4.55 5.30
C ASP A 234 -15.57 3.24 5.97
N ALA A 235 -16.26 3.36 7.14
CA ALA A 235 -16.61 2.24 8.00
C ALA A 235 -17.87 1.49 7.53
#